data_e9d4bbed1088d2a17bafe4966bedbe43
#
_entry.id   e9d4bbed1088d2a17bafe4966bedbe43
#
_cell.length_a   1.000
_cell.length_b   1.000
_cell.length_c   1.000
_cell.angle_alpha   90.00
_cell.angle_beta   90.00
_cell.angle_gamma   90.00
#
_symmetry.space_group_name_H-M   'P 1'
#
loop_
_entity.id
_entity.type
_entity.pdbx_description
1 polymer ?
#
loop_
_entity_poly.entity_id
_entity_poly.type
_entity_poly.pdbx_seq_one_letter_code
_entity_poly.pdbx_strand_id
1 'polypeptide(L)'
;MKKKLIIFDIDGTLLYSNKIDSQCFADTYEKVYQSKFPTIDWSKYPHVTDDTIFKTVIQNHFQREASPGEMHDFQNEYVSSLQATRIEQPNEFKEVPNARRVIEHLLENDVYEIGIATGGWRRPAMVKLNHIGIPTSNLYMSFADGNPTREDIIRGVFQQTDAKEMSFEKVVYVGDAAWDVRTTRNMNIPFIGVRREGDFDVLKILGAQTIISDYKDFDLFLSAIESSETPKFVSQ
;
A
#
# COMPACT_ATOMS: atom_id res chain seq x y z
N MET A 1 19.79 19.92 -8.14
CA MET A 1 20.15 18.53 -7.76
C MET A 1 19.14 17.59 -8.38
N LYS A 2 19.56 16.39 -8.79
CA LYS A 2 18.62 15.38 -9.25
C LYS A 2 17.86 14.84 -8.04
N LYS A 3 16.52 14.74 -8.14
CA LYS A 3 15.66 14.30 -7.05
C LYS A 3 15.51 12.77 -7.01
N LYS A 4 15.07 12.25 -5.87
CA LYS A 4 14.69 10.84 -5.67
C LYS A 4 13.21 10.77 -5.32
N LEU A 5 12.50 9.80 -5.90
CA LEU A 5 11.10 9.53 -5.58
C LEU A 5 11.00 8.30 -4.68
N ILE A 6 10.44 8.47 -3.50
CA ILE A 6 10.19 7.38 -2.56
C ILE A 6 8.69 7.13 -2.50
N ILE A 7 8.26 5.96 -2.94
CA ILE A 7 6.84 5.57 -2.99
C ILE A 7 6.57 4.58 -1.87
N PHE A 8 5.61 4.87 -1.02
CA PHE A 8 5.22 4.00 0.08
C PHE A 8 3.87 3.32 -0.20
N ASP A 9 3.76 2.04 0.14
CA ASP A 9 2.48 1.41 0.46
C ASP A 9 2.00 1.89 1.85
N ILE A 10 0.81 1.47 2.27
CA ILE A 10 0.21 1.89 3.54
C ILE A 10 0.17 0.74 4.55
N ASP A 11 -0.64 -0.29 4.25
CA ASP A 11 -0.92 -1.38 5.18
C ASP A 11 0.29 -2.29 5.36
N GLY A 12 0.78 -2.44 6.60
CA GLY A 12 2.02 -3.15 6.92
C GLY A 12 3.29 -2.33 6.70
N THR A 13 3.22 -1.21 5.98
CA THR A 13 4.34 -0.37 5.62
C THR A 13 4.41 0.92 6.44
N LEU A 14 3.34 1.68 6.52
CA LEU A 14 3.24 2.88 7.34
C LEU A 14 2.45 2.65 8.63
N LEU A 15 1.54 1.68 8.60
CA LEU A 15 0.68 1.39 9.73
C LEU A 15 0.36 -0.13 9.76
N TYR A 16 0.36 -0.72 10.95
CA TYR A 16 0.03 -2.13 11.16
C TYR A 16 -1.48 -2.32 11.18
N SER A 17 -2.11 -2.42 10.00
CA SER A 17 -3.56 -2.55 9.83
C SER A 17 -3.99 -3.74 9.00
N ASN A 18 -3.07 -4.47 8.37
CA ASN A 18 -3.39 -5.53 7.39
C ASN A 18 -4.49 -6.49 7.84
N LYS A 19 -4.42 -6.97 9.09
CA LYS A 19 -5.39 -7.94 9.62
C LYS A 19 -6.76 -7.32 9.82
N ILE A 20 -6.80 -6.18 10.49
CA ILE A 20 -8.07 -5.52 10.84
C ILE A 20 -8.75 -4.92 9.61
N ASP A 21 -7.97 -4.38 8.69
CA ASP A 21 -8.45 -3.86 7.41
C ASP A 21 -9.11 -4.96 6.59
N SER A 22 -8.43 -6.11 6.45
CA SER A 22 -8.96 -7.30 5.78
C SER A 22 -10.25 -7.81 6.42
N GLN A 23 -10.33 -7.79 7.75
CA GLN A 23 -11.52 -8.21 8.47
C GLN A 23 -12.66 -7.20 8.25
N CYS A 24 -12.40 -5.90 8.34
CA CYS A 24 -13.40 -4.86 8.06
C CYS A 24 -13.98 -4.98 6.63
N PHE A 25 -13.12 -5.28 5.65
CA PHE A 25 -13.56 -5.50 4.27
C PHE A 25 -14.51 -6.71 4.17
N ALA A 26 -14.12 -7.85 4.77
CA ALA A 26 -14.92 -9.06 4.78
C ALA A 26 -16.25 -8.88 5.53
N ASP A 27 -16.21 -8.28 6.72
CA ASP A 27 -17.41 -8.04 7.54
C ASP A 27 -18.37 -7.06 6.84
N THR A 28 -17.84 -6.06 6.15
CA THR A 28 -18.65 -5.15 5.33
C THR A 28 -19.34 -5.91 4.21
N TYR A 29 -18.62 -6.81 3.53
CA TYR A 29 -19.23 -7.64 2.50
C TYR A 29 -20.36 -8.51 3.06
N GLU A 30 -20.11 -9.19 4.18
CA GLU A 30 -21.12 -10.03 4.83
C GLU A 30 -22.36 -9.22 5.26
N LYS A 31 -22.15 -8.01 5.77
CA LYS A 31 -23.23 -7.09 6.14
C LYS A 31 -24.07 -6.64 4.94
N VAL A 32 -23.42 -6.23 3.85
CA VAL A 32 -24.10 -5.69 2.66
C VAL A 32 -24.80 -6.79 1.87
N TYR A 33 -24.15 -7.94 1.69
CA TYR A 33 -24.64 -9.00 0.80
C TYR A 33 -25.32 -10.16 1.54
N GLN A 34 -25.35 -10.16 2.89
CA GLN A 34 -25.88 -11.24 3.72
C GLN A 34 -25.28 -12.62 3.35
N SER A 35 -24.02 -12.61 2.94
CA SER A 35 -23.28 -13.77 2.44
C SER A 35 -21.83 -13.71 2.91
N LYS A 36 -21.25 -14.86 3.25
CA LYS A 36 -19.85 -14.92 3.68
C LYS A 36 -18.89 -14.43 2.62
N PHE A 37 -17.92 -13.63 3.03
CA PHE A 37 -16.80 -13.27 2.17
C PHE A 37 -15.96 -14.52 1.87
N PRO A 38 -15.56 -14.77 0.61
CA PRO A 38 -14.95 -16.05 0.22
C PRO A 38 -13.63 -16.32 0.95
N THR A 39 -12.73 -15.35 0.98
CA THR A 39 -11.42 -15.46 1.65
C THR A 39 -10.71 -14.13 1.74
N ILE A 40 -10.04 -13.88 2.87
CA ILE A 40 -9.09 -12.78 3.06
C ILE A 40 -7.63 -13.18 2.73
N ASP A 41 -7.42 -14.36 2.18
CA ASP A 41 -6.14 -14.73 1.59
C ASP A 41 -6.01 -14.04 0.22
N TRP A 42 -5.45 -12.85 0.25
CA TRP A 42 -5.34 -11.97 -0.93
C TRP A 42 -4.50 -12.59 -2.05
N SER A 43 -3.64 -13.57 -1.75
CA SER A 43 -2.83 -14.27 -2.76
C SER A 43 -3.68 -15.07 -3.76
N LYS A 44 -4.94 -15.34 -3.43
CA LYS A 44 -5.89 -16.07 -4.29
C LYS A 44 -6.58 -15.19 -5.33
N TYR A 45 -6.36 -13.88 -5.28
CA TYR A 45 -6.91 -12.97 -6.26
C TYR A 45 -5.86 -12.64 -7.35
N PRO A 46 -6.29 -12.38 -8.59
CA PRO A 46 -5.36 -12.13 -9.71
C PRO A 46 -4.52 -10.87 -9.48
N HIS A 47 -5.12 -9.85 -8.85
CA HIS A 47 -4.46 -8.63 -8.43
C HIS A 47 -4.92 -8.26 -7.01
N VAL A 48 -3.99 -7.79 -6.19
CA VAL A 48 -4.27 -7.41 -4.80
C VAL A 48 -4.56 -5.91 -4.75
N THR A 49 -5.74 -5.55 -5.26
CA THR A 49 -6.33 -4.21 -5.17
C THR A 49 -7.79 -4.34 -4.77
N ASP A 50 -8.29 -3.43 -3.94
CA ASP A 50 -9.69 -3.46 -3.48
C ASP A 50 -10.68 -3.51 -4.65
N ASP A 51 -10.38 -2.75 -5.73
CA ASP A 51 -11.22 -2.69 -6.93
C ASP A 51 -11.34 -4.05 -7.61
N THR A 52 -10.20 -4.72 -7.84
CA THR A 52 -10.19 -6.04 -8.50
C THR A 52 -10.74 -7.13 -7.60
N ILE A 53 -10.43 -7.10 -6.30
CA ILE A 53 -10.94 -8.05 -5.31
C ILE A 53 -12.47 -7.95 -5.27
N PHE A 54 -13.01 -6.75 -5.09
CA PHE A 54 -14.46 -6.52 -5.03
C PHE A 54 -15.15 -7.02 -6.30
N LYS A 55 -14.70 -6.60 -7.48
CA LYS A 55 -15.26 -7.03 -8.78
C LYS A 55 -15.20 -8.54 -8.96
N THR A 56 -14.07 -9.16 -8.60
CA THR A 56 -13.89 -10.62 -8.71
C THR A 56 -14.87 -11.36 -7.81
N VAL A 57 -15.07 -10.89 -6.59
CA VAL A 57 -16.00 -11.53 -5.64
C VAL A 57 -17.44 -11.39 -6.12
N ILE A 58 -17.86 -10.20 -6.57
CA ILE A 58 -19.21 -10.00 -7.13
C ILE A 58 -19.44 -10.89 -8.36
N GLN A 59 -18.48 -10.92 -9.28
CA GLN A 59 -18.58 -11.76 -10.48
C GLN A 59 -18.70 -13.25 -10.12
N ASN A 60 -17.87 -13.72 -9.19
CA ASN A 60 -17.87 -15.14 -8.81
C ASN A 60 -19.10 -15.54 -8.00
N HIS A 61 -19.57 -14.66 -7.13
CA HIS A 61 -20.68 -14.95 -6.21
C HIS A 61 -22.05 -14.80 -6.86
N PHE A 62 -22.22 -13.74 -7.67
CA PHE A 62 -23.52 -13.37 -8.25
C PHE A 62 -23.59 -13.58 -9.76
N GLN A 63 -22.52 -14.03 -10.42
CA GLN A 63 -22.43 -14.27 -11.86
C GLN A 63 -22.79 -13.03 -12.70
N ARG A 64 -22.42 -11.84 -12.20
CA ARG A 64 -22.63 -10.54 -12.85
C ARG A 64 -21.51 -9.57 -12.54
N GLU A 65 -21.39 -8.52 -13.31
CA GLU A 65 -20.46 -7.43 -13.02
C GLU A 65 -20.97 -6.57 -11.85
N ALA A 66 -20.02 -5.99 -11.10
CA ALA A 66 -20.31 -4.97 -10.10
C ALA A 66 -20.66 -3.65 -10.78
N SER A 67 -21.75 -3.01 -10.36
CA SER A 67 -22.06 -1.67 -10.86
C SER A 67 -21.24 -0.59 -10.15
N PRO A 68 -20.99 0.59 -10.79
CA PRO A 68 -20.32 1.71 -10.13
C PRO A 68 -21.03 2.21 -8.87
N GLY A 69 -22.38 2.22 -8.88
CA GLY A 69 -23.18 2.60 -7.70
C GLY A 69 -23.03 1.62 -6.55
N GLU A 70 -23.10 0.33 -6.84
CA GLU A 70 -22.89 -0.75 -5.85
C GLU A 70 -21.51 -0.68 -5.21
N MET A 71 -20.46 -0.43 -6.01
CA MET A 71 -19.11 -0.25 -5.50
C MET A 71 -19.00 0.98 -4.60
N HIS A 72 -19.63 2.09 -4.99
CA HIS A 72 -19.67 3.31 -4.19
C HIS A 72 -20.35 3.08 -2.84
N ASP A 73 -21.51 2.38 -2.83
CA ASP A 73 -22.26 2.08 -1.61
C ASP A 73 -21.47 1.15 -0.69
N PHE A 74 -20.81 0.13 -1.25
CA PHE A 74 -19.91 -0.73 -0.51
C PHE A 74 -18.74 0.06 0.12
N GLN A 75 -18.10 0.94 -0.63
CA GLN A 75 -17.04 1.81 -0.10
C GLN A 75 -17.55 2.71 1.04
N ASN A 76 -18.77 3.23 0.96
CA ASN A 76 -19.37 4.02 2.04
C ASN A 76 -19.48 3.22 3.32
N GLU A 77 -20.01 2.01 3.23
CA GLU A 77 -20.18 1.12 4.37
C GLU A 77 -18.82 0.66 4.94
N TYR A 78 -17.87 0.33 4.06
CA TYR A 78 -16.53 -0.08 4.46
C TYR A 78 -15.79 1.04 5.20
N VAL A 79 -15.84 2.28 4.71
CA VAL A 79 -15.27 3.44 5.41
C VAL A 79 -15.92 3.65 6.77
N SER A 80 -17.24 3.49 6.87
CA SER A 80 -17.96 3.60 8.15
C SER A 80 -17.55 2.52 9.14
N SER A 81 -17.44 1.27 8.67
CA SER A 81 -16.93 0.14 9.47
C SER A 81 -15.51 0.38 9.95
N LEU A 82 -14.62 0.80 9.05
CA LEU A 82 -13.22 1.07 9.37
C LEU A 82 -13.06 2.21 10.41
N GLN A 83 -13.87 3.27 10.29
CA GLN A 83 -13.87 4.38 11.25
C GLN A 83 -14.36 3.93 12.64
N ALA A 84 -15.42 3.14 12.71
CA ALA A 84 -15.92 2.58 13.97
C ALA A 84 -14.88 1.67 14.62
N THR A 85 -14.36 0.71 13.86
CA THR A 85 -13.34 -0.24 14.34
C THR A 85 -12.08 0.47 14.82
N ARG A 86 -11.64 1.53 14.16
CA ARG A 86 -10.50 2.34 14.59
C ARG A 86 -10.73 3.00 15.96
N ILE A 87 -11.96 3.40 16.27
CA ILE A 87 -12.31 3.99 17.57
C ILE A 87 -12.36 2.89 18.64
N GLU A 88 -12.95 1.76 18.33
CA GLU A 88 -13.14 0.64 19.25
C GLU A 88 -11.84 -0.14 19.51
N GLN A 89 -10.99 -0.28 18.51
CA GLN A 89 -9.77 -1.07 18.53
C GLN A 89 -8.54 -0.26 18.05
N PRO A 90 -8.18 0.86 18.69
CA PRO A 90 -7.11 1.75 18.21
C PRO A 90 -5.74 1.06 18.19
N ASN A 91 -5.57 0.00 18.96
CA ASN A 91 -4.33 -0.79 19.00
C ASN A 91 -4.08 -1.61 17.71
N GLU A 92 -5.12 -1.84 16.90
CA GLU A 92 -5.01 -2.53 15.60
C GLU A 92 -4.64 -1.58 14.45
N PHE A 93 -4.52 -0.27 14.73
CA PHE A 93 -4.15 0.78 13.77
C PHE A 93 -2.86 1.49 14.18
N LYS A 94 -1.89 0.74 14.72
CA LYS A 94 -0.62 1.34 15.18
C LYS A 94 0.25 1.73 14.01
N GLU A 95 0.80 2.93 14.09
CA GLU A 95 1.89 3.37 13.23
C GLU A 95 3.07 2.38 13.26
N VAL A 96 3.64 2.07 12.09
CA VAL A 96 4.97 1.45 12.04
C VAL A 96 5.95 2.45 12.67
N PRO A 97 6.76 2.06 13.63
CA PRO A 97 7.51 3.02 14.44
C PRO A 97 8.25 4.07 13.61
N ASN A 98 7.96 5.35 13.85
CA ASN A 98 8.48 6.54 13.16
C ASN A 98 8.10 6.68 11.66
N ALA A 99 7.07 5.97 11.17
CA ALA A 99 6.64 6.11 9.77
C ALA A 99 6.21 7.55 9.42
N ARG A 100 5.45 8.21 10.29
CA ARG A 100 5.11 9.62 10.12
C ARG A 100 6.38 10.48 10.10
N ARG A 101 7.27 10.29 11.06
CA ARG A 101 8.47 11.10 11.22
C ARG A 101 9.43 10.98 10.05
N VAL A 102 9.57 9.78 9.48
CA VAL A 102 10.41 9.59 8.28
C VAL A 102 9.87 10.35 7.07
N ILE A 103 8.55 10.34 6.87
CA ILE A 103 7.93 11.12 5.78
C ILE A 103 8.12 12.61 6.01
N GLU A 104 7.92 13.12 7.23
CA GLU A 104 8.15 14.52 7.57
C GLU A 104 9.61 14.93 7.28
N HIS A 105 10.61 14.15 7.72
CA HIS A 105 12.03 14.42 7.44
C HIS A 105 12.37 14.39 5.95
N LEU A 106 11.80 13.45 5.20
CA LEU A 106 12.04 13.42 3.76
C LEU A 106 11.43 14.64 3.06
N LEU A 107 10.25 15.10 3.48
CA LEU A 107 9.58 16.29 2.92
C LEU A 107 10.31 17.61 3.26
N GLU A 108 11.08 17.65 4.35
CA GLU A 108 11.93 18.80 4.71
C GLU A 108 13.19 18.90 3.83
N ASN A 109 13.49 17.87 3.04
CA ASN A 109 14.69 17.80 2.21
C ASN A 109 14.34 17.83 0.72
N ASP A 110 14.72 18.89 0.02
CA ASP A 110 14.44 19.13 -1.42
C ASP A 110 14.96 18.03 -2.36
N VAL A 111 15.78 17.09 -1.87
CA VAL A 111 16.27 15.93 -2.64
C VAL A 111 15.19 14.88 -2.84
N TYR A 112 14.18 14.82 -1.95
CA TYR A 112 13.16 13.77 -1.99
C TYR A 112 11.81 14.30 -2.45
N GLU A 113 11.13 13.49 -3.24
CA GLU A 113 9.70 13.58 -3.52
C GLU A 113 9.03 12.31 -3.01
N ILE A 114 7.82 12.44 -2.47
CA ILE A 114 7.15 11.35 -1.78
C ILE A 114 5.87 10.97 -2.51
N GLY A 115 5.74 9.68 -2.80
CA GLY A 115 4.53 9.06 -3.33
C GLY A 115 3.87 8.11 -2.33
N ILE A 116 2.56 7.95 -2.47
CA ILE A 116 1.78 6.86 -1.87
C ILE A 116 1.16 6.05 -3.01
N ALA A 117 1.37 4.74 -3.00
CA ALA A 117 0.77 3.82 -3.97
C ALA A 117 0.26 2.58 -3.22
N THR A 118 -1.03 2.50 -2.96
CA THR A 118 -1.64 1.42 -2.19
C THR A 118 -2.73 0.70 -2.96
N GLY A 119 -2.87 -0.61 -2.74
CA GLY A 119 -3.96 -1.43 -3.28
C GLY A 119 -5.34 -1.14 -2.66
N GLY A 120 -5.39 -0.33 -1.62
CA GLY A 120 -6.64 0.14 -1.03
C GLY A 120 -7.30 1.25 -1.86
N TRP A 121 -8.64 1.39 -1.76
CA TRP A 121 -9.34 2.55 -2.28
C TRP A 121 -8.93 3.84 -1.54
N ARG A 122 -9.07 4.99 -2.22
CA ARG A 122 -8.69 6.29 -1.70
C ARG A 122 -9.31 6.61 -0.34
N ARG A 123 -10.60 6.40 -0.18
CA ARG A 123 -11.33 6.79 1.05
C ARG A 123 -10.88 6.01 2.28
N PRO A 124 -10.82 4.66 2.29
CA PRO A 124 -10.23 3.90 3.41
C PRO A 124 -8.76 4.25 3.64
N ALA A 125 -7.96 4.41 2.60
CA ALA A 125 -6.55 4.81 2.72
C ALA A 125 -6.39 6.15 3.44
N MET A 126 -7.21 7.15 3.12
CA MET A 126 -7.19 8.45 3.79
C MET A 126 -7.60 8.37 5.27
N VAL A 127 -8.51 7.47 5.65
CA VAL A 127 -8.83 7.21 7.07
C VAL A 127 -7.59 6.75 7.83
N LYS A 128 -6.80 5.86 7.23
CA LYS A 128 -5.57 5.29 7.80
C LYS A 128 -4.45 6.34 7.88
N LEU A 129 -4.17 7.03 6.80
CA LEU A 129 -3.14 8.09 6.76
C LEU A 129 -3.44 9.23 7.75
N ASN A 130 -4.69 9.68 7.82
CA ASN A 130 -5.11 10.72 8.77
C ASN A 130 -5.00 10.24 10.22
N HIS A 131 -5.25 8.95 10.49
CA HIS A 131 -5.14 8.39 11.84
C HIS A 131 -3.72 8.51 12.41
N ILE A 132 -2.70 8.22 11.60
CA ILE A 132 -1.30 8.36 12.02
C ILE A 132 -0.71 9.74 11.71
N GLY A 133 -1.51 10.66 11.20
CA GLY A 133 -1.13 12.07 11.00
C GLY A 133 -0.13 12.30 9.87
N ILE A 134 -0.14 11.47 8.81
CA ILE A 134 0.71 11.69 7.62
C ILE A 134 0.31 13.00 6.93
N PRO A 135 1.27 13.93 6.65
CA PRO A 135 0.99 15.16 5.92
C PRO A 135 0.78 14.88 4.44
N THR A 136 -0.49 14.80 4.00
CA THR A 136 -0.84 14.35 2.65
C THR A 136 -0.85 15.44 1.58
N SER A 137 -0.75 16.72 1.95
CA SER A 137 -0.90 17.85 1.02
C SER A 137 0.16 17.95 -0.08
N ASN A 138 1.35 17.41 0.18
CA ASN A 138 2.50 17.48 -0.73
C ASN A 138 2.92 16.10 -1.26
N LEU A 139 2.03 15.10 -1.20
CA LEU A 139 2.31 13.74 -1.67
C LEU A 139 1.66 13.48 -3.03
N TYR A 140 2.35 12.68 -3.85
CA TYR A 140 1.79 12.10 -5.08
C TYR A 140 1.06 10.82 -4.71
N MET A 141 -0.27 10.80 -4.76
CA MET A 141 -1.04 9.68 -4.25
C MET A 141 -1.85 8.99 -5.34
N SER A 142 -1.72 7.67 -5.40
CA SER A 142 -2.51 6.83 -6.29
C SER A 142 -3.06 5.61 -5.53
N PHE A 143 -4.27 5.21 -5.87
CA PHE A 143 -5.10 4.24 -5.15
C PHE A 143 -5.72 3.23 -6.11
N ALA A 144 -6.45 2.24 -5.58
CA ALA A 144 -7.15 1.25 -6.37
C ALA A 144 -8.32 1.81 -7.22
N ASP A 145 -8.80 3.01 -6.92
CA ASP A 145 -9.93 3.63 -7.62
C ASP A 145 -9.65 3.73 -9.14
N GLY A 146 -10.26 2.84 -9.91
CA GLY A 146 -10.05 2.76 -11.36
C GLY A 146 -8.70 2.17 -11.81
N ASN A 147 -7.86 1.72 -10.89
CA ASN A 147 -6.57 1.10 -11.16
C ASN A 147 -6.63 -0.40 -10.82
N PRO A 148 -6.79 -1.29 -11.79
CA PRO A 148 -6.99 -2.71 -11.55
C PRO A 148 -5.74 -3.43 -11.04
N THR A 149 -4.55 -2.92 -11.34
CA THR A 149 -3.27 -3.55 -10.96
C THR A 149 -2.41 -2.64 -10.08
N ARG A 150 -1.50 -3.24 -9.31
CA ARG A 150 -0.50 -2.49 -8.53
C ARG A 150 0.42 -1.67 -9.42
N GLU A 151 0.75 -2.18 -10.60
CA GLU A 151 1.53 -1.48 -11.61
C GLU A 151 0.81 -0.21 -12.09
N ASP A 152 -0.52 -0.26 -12.30
CA ASP A 152 -1.30 0.91 -12.70
C ASP A 152 -1.34 1.97 -11.60
N ILE A 153 -1.44 1.54 -10.33
CA ILE A 153 -1.37 2.43 -9.18
C ILE A 153 -0.03 3.16 -9.14
N ILE A 154 1.09 2.45 -9.30
CA ILE A 154 2.42 3.08 -9.33
C ILE A 154 2.56 4.03 -10.53
N ARG A 155 2.05 3.65 -11.73
CA ARG A 155 2.00 4.54 -12.89
C ARG A 155 1.20 5.81 -12.62
N GLY A 156 0.12 5.72 -11.81
CA GLY A 156 -0.66 6.88 -11.39
C GLY A 156 0.15 7.88 -10.55
N VAL A 157 1.15 7.44 -9.80
CA VAL A 157 2.12 8.33 -9.14
C VAL A 157 3.03 8.98 -10.18
N PHE A 158 3.57 8.21 -11.13
CA PHE A 158 4.43 8.74 -12.19
C PHE A 158 3.72 9.78 -13.05
N GLN A 159 2.46 9.56 -13.43
CA GLN A 159 1.67 10.53 -14.19
C GLN A 159 1.55 11.88 -13.48
N GLN A 160 1.44 11.90 -12.15
CA GLN A 160 1.39 13.14 -11.38
C GLN A 160 2.75 13.84 -11.33
N THR A 161 3.86 13.12 -11.30
CA THR A 161 5.21 13.69 -11.36
C THR A 161 5.57 14.16 -12.77
N ASP A 162 5.19 13.40 -13.81
CA ASP A 162 5.40 13.76 -15.20
C ASP A 162 4.65 15.02 -15.58
N ALA A 163 3.42 15.19 -15.06
CA ALA A 163 2.63 16.42 -15.24
C ALA A 163 3.30 17.69 -14.65
N LYS A 164 4.30 17.50 -13.78
CA LYS A 164 5.16 18.57 -13.23
C LYS A 164 6.55 18.61 -13.87
N GLU A 165 6.76 17.89 -14.97
CA GLU A 165 8.04 17.79 -15.71
C GLU A 165 9.21 17.34 -14.82
N MET A 166 8.92 16.46 -13.82
CA MET A 166 9.93 15.98 -12.88
C MET A 166 10.70 14.80 -13.44
N SER A 167 11.98 14.74 -13.16
CA SER A 167 12.83 13.58 -13.44
C SER A 167 13.59 13.16 -12.19
N PHE A 168 13.74 11.85 -12.00
CA PHE A 168 14.37 11.29 -10.81
C PHE A 168 15.64 10.52 -11.18
N GLU A 169 16.68 10.66 -10.38
CA GLU A 169 17.88 9.82 -10.49
C GLU A 169 17.65 8.42 -9.94
N LYS A 170 16.73 8.30 -8.97
CA LYS A 170 16.34 7.04 -8.35
C LYS A 170 14.86 7.08 -7.97
N VAL A 171 14.17 5.97 -8.20
CA VAL A 171 12.83 5.71 -7.68
C VAL A 171 12.94 4.49 -6.78
N VAL A 172 12.36 4.54 -5.58
CA VAL A 172 12.35 3.44 -4.62
C VAL A 172 10.92 3.19 -4.16
N TYR A 173 10.50 1.95 -4.14
CA TYR A 173 9.22 1.55 -3.55
C TYR A 173 9.46 0.88 -2.20
N VAL A 174 8.65 1.27 -1.21
CA VAL A 174 8.69 0.75 0.16
C VAL A 174 7.38 0.00 0.42
N GLY A 175 7.46 -1.28 0.77
CA GLY A 175 6.29 -2.15 0.94
C GLY A 175 6.55 -3.35 1.84
N ASP A 176 5.50 -4.07 2.25
CA ASP A 176 5.62 -5.18 3.22
C ASP A 176 5.27 -6.56 2.65
N ALA A 177 4.75 -6.64 1.43
CA ALA A 177 4.05 -7.82 0.95
C ALA A 177 4.68 -8.46 -0.29
N ALA A 178 4.30 -9.72 -0.52
CA ALA A 178 4.75 -10.49 -1.69
C ALA A 178 4.37 -9.85 -3.03
N TRP A 179 3.22 -9.19 -3.09
CA TRP A 179 2.79 -8.48 -4.29
C TRP A 179 3.62 -7.23 -4.56
N ASP A 180 4.13 -6.54 -3.53
CA ASP A 180 5.03 -5.40 -3.70
C ASP A 180 6.36 -5.84 -4.31
N VAL A 181 6.92 -6.95 -3.83
CA VAL A 181 8.14 -7.55 -4.41
C VAL A 181 7.93 -7.92 -5.88
N ARG A 182 6.78 -8.51 -6.23
CA ARG A 182 6.47 -8.88 -7.61
C ARG A 182 6.27 -7.66 -8.52
N THR A 183 5.47 -6.70 -8.05
CA THR A 183 5.18 -5.47 -8.80
C THR A 183 6.45 -4.67 -9.06
N THR A 184 7.27 -4.45 -8.05
CA THR A 184 8.51 -3.68 -8.19
C THR A 184 9.52 -4.38 -9.10
N ARG A 185 9.61 -5.71 -9.04
CA ARG A 185 10.40 -6.50 -9.98
C ARG A 185 9.91 -6.35 -11.41
N ASN A 186 8.60 -6.46 -11.66
CA ASN A 186 8.01 -6.33 -12.98
C ASN A 186 8.25 -4.93 -13.59
N MET A 187 8.26 -3.91 -12.75
CA MET A 187 8.48 -2.51 -13.15
C MET A 187 9.96 -2.10 -13.12
N ASN A 188 10.86 -2.99 -12.73
CA ASN A 188 12.30 -2.70 -12.54
C ASN A 188 12.54 -1.53 -11.58
N ILE A 189 11.83 -1.50 -10.46
CA ILE A 189 11.93 -0.47 -9.42
C ILE A 189 12.68 -1.05 -8.22
N PRO A 190 13.72 -0.38 -7.68
CA PRO A 190 14.33 -0.68 -6.39
C PRO A 190 13.31 -0.79 -5.26
N PHE A 191 13.50 -1.77 -4.37
CA PHE A 191 12.54 -2.12 -3.33
C PHE A 191 13.18 -2.15 -1.94
N ILE A 192 12.47 -1.59 -0.97
CA ILE A 192 12.76 -1.74 0.47
C ILE A 192 11.58 -2.46 1.11
N GLY A 193 11.84 -3.64 1.67
CA GLY A 193 10.85 -4.36 2.45
C GLY A 193 10.72 -3.80 3.87
N VAL A 194 9.50 -3.74 4.40
CA VAL A 194 9.23 -3.40 5.81
C VAL A 194 8.62 -4.62 6.48
N ARG A 195 9.35 -5.28 7.38
CA ARG A 195 8.85 -6.47 8.09
C ARG A 195 9.37 -6.46 9.51
N ARG A 196 8.57 -6.93 10.46
CA ARG A 196 9.02 -7.06 11.85
C ARG A 196 10.27 -7.92 11.94
N GLU A 197 11.12 -7.63 12.90
CA GLU A 197 12.30 -8.44 13.17
C GLU A 197 11.92 -9.92 13.36
N GLY A 198 12.68 -10.81 12.73
CA GLY A 198 12.40 -12.25 12.70
C GLY A 198 11.49 -12.71 11.56
N ASP A 199 10.90 -11.81 10.76
CA ASP A 199 9.96 -12.12 9.66
C ASP A 199 10.48 -11.70 8.27
N PHE A 200 11.79 -11.41 8.15
CA PHE A 200 12.40 -10.93 6.91
C PHE A 200 12.42 -11.98 5.80
N ASP A 201 12.45 -13.25 6.16
CA ASP A 201 12.57 -14.35 5.19
C ASP A 201 11.37 -14.42 4.25
N VAL A 202 10.20 -13.96 4.69
CA VAL A 202 9.00 -13.86 3.84
C VAL A 202 9.25 -13.09 2.56
N LEU A 203 10.03 -12.00 2.60
CA LEU A 203 10.37 -11.21 1.42
C LEU A 203 11.68 -11.62 0.77
N LYS A 204 12.66 -12.09 1.56
CA LYS A 204 13.96 -12.56 1.03
C LYS A 204 13.81 -13.73 0.07
N ILE A 205 12.97 -14.71 0.41
CA ILE A 205 12.71 -15.87 -0.47
C ILE A 205 12.04 -15.47 -1.79
N LEU A 206 11.47 -14.26 -1.86
CA LEU A 206 10.88 -13.69 -3.07
C LEU A 206 11.87 -12.80 -3.85
N GLY A 207 13.09 -12.64 -3.34
CA GLY A 207 14.16 -11.90 -4.00
C GLY A 207 14.37 -10.46 -3.52
N ALA A 208 13.68 -10.01 -2.46
CA ALA A 208 13.97 -8.72 -1.82
C ALA A 208 15.34 -8.77 -1.12
N GLN A 209 16.17 -7.74 -1.34
CA GLN A 209 17.53 -7.70 -0.82
C GLN A 209 17.66 -6.74 0.35
N THR A 210 16.92 -5.64 0.33
CA THR A 210 16.92 -4.61 1.36
C THR A 210 15.63 -4.70 2.17
N ILE A 211 15.72 -5.00 3.47
CA ILE A 211 14.58 -5.12 4.38
C ILE A 211 14.93 -4.45 5.69
N ILE A 212 14.03 -3.62 6.19
CA ILE A 212 14.11 -2.94 7.48
C ILE A 212 12.96 -3.39 8.39
N SER A 213 13.10 -3.22 9.70
CA SER A 213 12.05 -3.56 10.66
C SER A 213 11.05 -2.43 10.89
N ASP A 214 11.54 -1.22 10.86
CA ASP A 214 10.79 0.02 11.11
C ASP A 214 11.62 1.24 10.68
N TYR A 215 11.18 2.46 11.01
CA TYR A 215 11.84 3.72 10.63
C TYR A 215 12.52 4.44 11.81
N LYS A 216 12.81 3.74 12.92
CA LYS A 216 13.45 4.36 14.09
C LYS A 216 14.86 4.86 13.80
N ASP A 217 15.61 4.11 13.01
CA ASP A 217 16.94 4.48 12.56
C ASP A 217 16.83 5.15 11.19
N PHE A 218 16.84 6.49 11.20
CA PHE A 218 16.71 7.28 9.97
C PHE A 218 17.91 7.14 9.05
N ASP A 219 19.12 7.05 9.61
CA ASP A 219 20.35 6.88 8.82
C ASP A 219 20.38 5.52 8.13
N LEU A 220 19.90 4.48 8.82
CA LEU A 220 19.72 3.15 8.22
C LEU A 220 18.72 3.21 7.06
N PHE A 221 17.61 3.94 7.22
CA PHE A 221 16.62 4.08 6.15
C PHE A 221 17.19 4.86 4.94
N LEU A 222 17.93 5.95 5.17
CA LEU A 222 18.61 6.66 4.09
C LEU A 222 19.62 5.76 3.36
N SER A 223 20.40 4.98 4.13
CA SER A 223 21.33 3.99 3.56
C SER A 223 20.61 2.92 2.75
N ALA A 224 19.43 2.48 3.21
CA ALA A 224 18.57 1.54 2.49
C ALA A 224 18.06 2.14 1.17
N ILE A 225 17.67 3.42 1.15
CA ILE A 225 17.31 4.13 -0.10
C ILE A 225 18.46 4.07 -1.11
N GLU A 226 19.69 4.39 -0.67
CA GLU A 226 20.85 4.40 -1.56
C GLU A 226 21.23 3.02 -2.09
N SER A 227 21.21 2.00 -1.23
CA SER A 227 21.63 0.63 -1.54
C SER A 227 20.55 -0.25 -2.12
N SER A 228 19.27 0.18 -2.11
CA SER A 228 18.16 -0.66 -2.61
C SER A 228 18.32 -1.01 -4.09
N GLU A 229 17.99 -2.25 -4.41
CA GLU A 229 18.00 -2.80 -5.76
C GLU A 229 16.62 -3.38 -6.11
N THR A 230 16.37 -3.57 -7.40
CA THR A 230 15.19 -4.29 -7.88
C THR A 230 15.23 -5.74 -7.41
N PRO A 231 14.12 -6.29 -6.87
CA PRO A 231 14.08 -7.68 -6.41
C PRO A 231 14.46 -8.67 -7.51
N LYS A 232 15.30 -9.64 -7.18
CA LYS A 232 15.77 -10.67 -8.14
C LYS A 232 14.77 -11.80 -8.30
N PHE A 233 14.76 -12.45 -9.46
CA PHE A 233 14.13 -13.75 -9.59
C PHE A 233 14.95 -14.76 -8.78
N VAL A 234 14.29 -15.46 -7.88
CA VAL A 234 14.88 -16.58 -7.15
C VAL A 234 14.53 -17.84 -7.91
N SER A 235 15.55 -18.55 -8.44
CA SER A 235 15.36 -19.87 -9.05
C SER A 235 14.82 -20.81 -7.97
N GLN A 236 13.68 -21.42 -8.24
CA GLN A 236 13.13 -22.50 -7.40
C GLN A 236 13.97 -23.74 -7.53
#